data_cca3e6ee1ea2b646ad37dc5ed906793d
#
_entry.id   cca3e6ee1ea2b646ad37dc5ed906793d
#
_cell.length_a   1.000
_cell.length_b   1.000
_cell.length_c   1.000
_cell.angle_alpha   90.00
_cell.angle_beta   90.00
_cell.angle_gamma   90.00
#
_symmetry.space_group_name_H-M   'P 1'
#
loop_
_entity.id
_entity.type
_entity.pdbx_description
1 polymer ?
#
loop_
_entity_poly.entity_id
_entity_poly.type
_entity_poly.pdbx_seq_one_letter_code
_entity_poly.pdbx_strand_id
1 'polypeptide(L)'
;MPPALGRLVSVPLREVWTHEAKDFTPWLADGENLALLADTLQLGELQLQGTEVAVGNFSIDILARDIEGRMVVIENQFGPTDHTHLGQIMTYVAGQDGHATVIWIAESIREEHRAAIDWLNASTIEGFNFFAIEVEALRIGTSPPAPRFNVVAKPNDWSRGVARATRSTAGGQPDDRAKAYIAYWSGFGAFLQDKGAPWKIPTPPRDYWSNFGVGRSGFVLSVTAGFRDRKLGVEISINHPAAKRAFDLLEADRASIEAEFGQPLDWQRMEGRKGCRIAVLRTDLDPRDESQRPAQYEWFLDQMQRFARTFSNRIRNLALDEAVEADLTPATANAADG
;
A
#
# COMPACT_ATOMS: atom_id res chain seq x y z
N MET A 1 24.31 -26.85 -26.68
CA MET A 1 24.13 -27.50 -25.36
C MET A 1 23.32 -26.59 -24.48
N PRO A 2 22.36 -27.07 -23.68
CA PRO A 2 21.68 -26.21 -22.69
C PRO A 2 22.73 -25.67 -21.70
N PRO A 3 22.55 -24.46 -21.17
CA PRO A 3 23.46 -23.91 -20.18
C PRO A 3 23.45 -24.75 -18.89
N ALA A 4 24.61 -24.88 -18.24
CA ALA A 4 24.72 -25.55 -16.95
C ALA A 4 23.92 -24.74 -15.89
N LEU A 5 22.99 -25.39 -15.21
CA LEU A 5 22.20 -24.77 -14.16
C LEU A 5 22.93 -24.87 -12.81
N GLY A 6 23.05 -23.76 -12.10
CA GLY A 6 23.50 -23.73 -10.72
C GLY A 6 22.44 -24.32 -9.77
N ARG A 7 22.87 -24.72 -8.57
CA ARG A 7 21.99 -25.16 -7.49
C ARG A 7 21.97 -24.13 -6.39
N LEU A 8 20.76 -23.80 -5.91
CA LEU A 8 20.59 -22.98 -4.73
C LEU A 8 20.98 -23.75 -3.47
N VAL A 9 21.73 -23.11 -2.61
CA VAL A 9 22.14 -23.63 -1.30
C VAL A 9 21.66 -22.64 -0.25
N SER A 10 20.97 -23.14 0.78
CA SER A 10 20.55 -22.33 1.93
C SER A 10 21.77 -21.95 2.77
N VAL A 11 21.77 -20.70 3.24
CA VAL A 11 22.75 -20.14 4.17
C VAL A 11 22.00 -19.79 5.45
N PRO A 12 22.46 -20.23 6.65
CA PRO A 12 21.86 -19.84 7.90
C PRO A 12 21.74 -18.30 8.02
N LEU A 13 20.58 -17.78 8.42
CA LEU A 13 20.38 -16.32 8.50
C LEU A 13 21.41 -15.64 9.40
N ARG A 14 21.83 -16.31 10.49
CA ARG A 14 22.83 -15.78 11.42
C ARG A 14 24.26 -15.69 10.86
N GLU A 15 24.53 -16.32 9.72
CA GLU A 15 25.79 -16.11 8.97
C GLU A 15 25.73 -14.83 8.13
N VAL A 16 24.52 -14.34 7.79
CA VAL A 16 24.30 -13.11 7.01
C VAL A 16 24.01 -11.93 7.93
N TRP A 17 23.11 -12.14 8.90
CA TRP A 17 22.73 -11.17 9.92
C TRP A 17 22.92 -11.80 11.31
N THR A 18 23.92 -11.36 12.03
CA THR A 18 24.26 -11.95 13.35
C THR A 18 23.14 -11.70 14.36
N HIS A 19 22.57 -10.50 14.34
CA HIS A 19 21.52 -10.06 15.24
C HIS A 19 20.29 -9.58 14.45
N GLU A 20 19.10 -9.98 14.88
CA GLU A 20 17.84 -9.58 14.30
C GLU A 20 17.64 -8.05 14.36
N ALA A 21 17.53 -7.49 15.57
CA ALA A 21 17.27 -6.06 15.77
C ALA A 21 18.41 -5.12 15.32
N LYS A 22 19.67 -5.60 15.33
CA LYS A 22 20.82 -4.74 15.01
C LYS A 22 21.30 -4.85 13.57
N ASP A 23 21.05 -5.97 12.91
CA ASP A 23 21.55 -6.25 11.57
C ASP A 23 20.41 -6.41 10.56
N PHE A 24 19.43 -7.31 10.85
CA PHE A 24 18.36 -7.61 9.92
C PHE A 24 17.31 -6.50 9.84
N THR A 25 16.81 -6.00 10.97
CA THR A 25 15.83 -4.92 11.00
C THR A 25 16.34 -3.64 10.29
N PRO A 26 17.56 -3.12 10.56
CA PRO A 26 18.09 -1.99 9.81
C PRO A 26 18.33 -2.28 8.34
N TRP A 27 18.77 -3.50 7.99
CA TRP A 27 18.94 -3.91 6.60
C TRP A 27 17.58 -3.91 5.87
N LEU A 28 16.53 -4.47 6.48
CA LEU A 28 15.20 -4.52 5.88
C LEU A 28 14.57 -3.12 5.76
N ALA A 29 14.85 -2.23 6.71
CA ALA A 29 14.36 -0.85 6.71
C ALA A 29 15.05 0.03 5.66
N ASP A 30 16.19 -0.40 5.09
CA ASP A 30 16.80 0.28 3.95
C ASP A 30 15.85 0.31 2.76
N GLY A 31 15.82 1.46 2.06
CA GLY A 31 14.81 1.71 1.02
C GLY A 31 14.77 0.67 -0.10
N GLU A 32 15.92 0.13 -0.53
CA GLU A 32 15.98 -0.89 -1.58
C GLU A 32 15.44 -2.24 -1.09
N ASN A 33 15.72 -2.60 0.16
CA ASN A 33 15.28 -3.87 0.76
C ASN A 33 13.80 -3.82 1.16
N LEU A 34 13.35 -2.68 1.68
CA LEU A 34 11.92 -2.45 1.96
C LEU A 34 11.10 -2.48 0.66
N ALA A 35 11.65 -1.92 -0.43
CA ALA A 35 11.03 -2.01 -1.75
C ALA A 35 10.96 -3.46 -2.26
N LEU A 36 12.01 -4.28 -2.05
CA LEU A 36 12.02 -5.70 -2.42
C LEU A 36 10.91 -6.48 -1.69
N LEU A 37 10.72 -6.22 -0.38
CA LEU A 37 9.62 -6.79 0.39
C LEU A 37 8.26 -6.32 -0.14
N ALA A 38 8.10 -5.01 -0.34
CA ALA A 38 6.87 -4.42 -0.88
C ALA A 38 6.50 -5.00 -2.25
N ASP A 39 7.50 -5.22 -3.12
CA ASP A 39 7.32 -5.84 -4.42
C ASP A 39 6.88 -7.30 -4.33
N THR A 40 7.50 -8.06 -3.43
CA THR A 40 7.11 -9.46 -3.19
C THR A 40 5.65 -9.56 -2.75
N LEU A 41 5.17 -8.60 -1.94
CA LEU A 41 3.82 -8.57 -1.39
C LEU A 41 2.81 -7.79 -2.27
N GLN A 42 3.27 -7.14 -3.33
CA GLN A 42 2.46 -6.30 -4.21
C GLN A 42 1.73 -5.16 -3.46
N LEU A 43 2.40 -4.58 -2.46
CA LEU A 43 1.85 -3.50 -1.62
C LEU A 43 2.05 -2.10 -2.20
N GLY A 44 2.81 -1.97 -3.30
CA GLY A 44 3.22 -0.67 -3.81
C GLY A 44 4.44 -0.13 -3.06
N GLU A 45 4.68 1.17 -3.16
CA GLU A 45 5.76 1.85 -2.45
C GLU A 45 5.44 1.93 -0.96
N LEU A 46 6.41 1.59 -0.10
CA LEU A 46 6.33 1.76 1.34
C LEU A 46 7.26 2.89 1.78
N GLN A 47 6.74 3.82 2.56
CA GLN A 47 7.52 4.89 3.18
C GLN A 47 7.83 4.52 4.63
N LEU A 48 9.11 4.34 4.93
CA LEU A 48 9.59 4.11 6.30
C LEU A 48 9.21 5.29 7.20
N GLN A 49 8.66 5.00 8.37
CA GLN A 49 8.38 5.98 9.42
C GLN A 49 9.39 5.87 10.57
N GLY A 50 9.86 4.67 10.87
CA GLY A 50 10.85 4.41 11.90
C GLY A 50 11.09 2.94 12.14
N THR A 51 12.14 2.64 12.88
CA THR A 51 12.45 1.31 13.42
C THR A 51 12.40 1.37 14.94
N GLU A 52 12.11 0.24 15.59
CA GLU A 52 12.00 0.14 17.06
C GLU A 52 11.05 1.19 17.64
N VAL A 53 9.88 1.35 17.00
CA VAL A 53 8.89 2.39 17.37
C VAL A 53 8.13 1.95 18.61
N ALA A 54 8.28 2.70 19.71
CA ALA A 54 7.61 2.39 20.97
C ALA A 54 6.08 2.56 20.89
N VAL A 55 5.34 1.55 21.30
CA VAL A 55 3.87 1.55 21.42
C VAL A 55 3.49 0.98 22.79
N GLY A 56 3.18 1.83 23.74
CA GLY A 56 2.93 1.42 25.11
C GLY A 56 4.17 0.74 25.72
N ASN A 57 4.03 -0.55 26.11
CA ASN A 57 5.12 -1.36 26.66
C ASN A 57 5.82 -2.23 25.59
N PHE A 58 5.49 -2.07 24.33
CA PHE A 58 6.02 -2.86 23.22
C PHE A 58 6.76 -1.96 22.24
N SER A 59 7.52 -2.56 21.32
CA SER A 59 8.19 -1.88 20.21
C SER A 59 7.78 -2.56 18.90
N ILE A 60 7.47 -1.76 17.89
CA ILE A 60 7.28 -2.22 16.51
C ILE A 60 8.65 -2.23 15.84
N ASP A 61 9.09 -3.35 15.28
CA ASP A 61 10.40 -3.44 14.65
C ASP A 61 10.55 -2.47 13.48
N ILE A 62 9.58 -2.43 12.57
CA ILE A 62 9.53 -1.46 11.48
C ILE A 62 8.11 -0.94 11.31
N LEU A 63 7.97 0.37 11.40
CA LEU A 63 6.75 1.08 11.07
C LEU A 63 6.92 1.77 9.71
N ALA A 64 5.99 1.52 8.79
CA ALA A 64 5.94 2.16 7.48
C ALA A 64 4.51 2.62 7.14
N ARG A 65 4.38 3.36 6.05
CA ARG A 65 3.08 3.71 5.44
C ARG A 65 3.07 3.32 3.97
N ASP A 66 1.91 2.85 3.50
CA ASP A 66 1.70 2.64 2.07
C ASP A 66 1.40 3.97 1.33
N ILE A 67 1.23 3.90 0.02
CA ILE A 67 0.95 5.08 -0.83
C ILE A 67 -0.35 5.82 -0.42
N GLU A 68 -1.31 5.12 0.19
CA GLU A 68 -2.58 5.70 0.67
C GLU A 68 -2.46 6.29 2.08
N GLY A 69 -1.28 6.21 2.69
CA GLY A 69 -1.02 6.69 4.06
C GLY A 69 -1.46 5.72 5.15
N ARG A 70 -1.86 4.49 4.80
CA ARG A 70 -2.28 3.46 5.76
C ARG A 70 -1.05 2.87 6.45
N MET A 71 -1.22 2.51 7.72
CA MET A 71 -0.16 1.93 8.52
C MET A 71 0.26 0.54 8.02
N VAL A 72 1.57 0.32 7.97
CA VAL A 72 2.19 -0.99 7.71
C VAL A 72 3.11 -1.29 8.88
N VAL A 73 2.80 -2.34 9.62
CA VAL A 73 3.58 -2.86 10.74
C VAL A 73 4.34 -4.08 10.28
N ILE A 74 5.64 -4.12 10.49
CA ILE A 74 6.48 -5.27 10.16
C ILE A 74 7.12 -5.75 11.46
N GLU A 75 6.87 -7.00 11.81
CA GLU A 75 7.47 -7.71 12.94
C GLU A 75 8.43 -8.77 12.42
N ASN A 76 9.64 -8.79 12.94
CA ASN A 76 10.71 -9.69 12.55
C ASN A 76 11.02 -10.66 13.69
N GLN A 77 11.32 -11.92 13.38
CA GLN A 77 11.92 -12.81 14.36
C GLN A 77 12.82 -13.85 13.68
N PHE A 78 13.96 -14.15 14.30
CA PHE A 78 14.77 -15.28 13.91
C PHE A 78 14.30 -16.54 14.63
N GLY A 79 14.30 -17.66 13.89
CA GLY A 79 13.70 -18.92 14.34
C GLY A 79 12.23 -19.06 13.96
N PRO A 80 11.54 -20.07 14.50
CA PRO A 80 10.13 -20.32 14.22
C PRO A 80 9.23 -19.32 14.94
N THR A 81 8.08 -18.97 14.32
CA THR A 81 7.08 -18.08 14.91
C THR A 81 6.62 -18.52 16.32
N ASP A 82 6.26 -17.57 17.18
CA ASP A 82 5.80 -17.80 18.55
C ASP A 82 4.56 -17.00 18.96
N HIS A 83 3.98 -17.33 20.10
CA HIS A 83 2.76 -16.68 20.59
C HIS A 83 3.00 -15.25 21.10
N THR A 84 4.24 -14.91 21.48
CA THR A 84 4.57 -13.57 21.97
C THR A 84 4.42 -12.55 20.86
N HIS A 85 5.05 -12.82 19.70
CA HIS A 85 4.93 -11.95 18.52
C HIS A 85 3.50 -11.91 17.97
N LEU A 86 2.77 -13.04 17.97
CA LEU A 86 1.35 -13.02 17.61
C LEU A 86 0.54 -12.11 18.55
N GLY A 87 0.81 -12.14 19.86
CA GLY A 87 0.16 -11.26 20.83
C GLY A 87 0.49 -9.78 20.60
N GLN A 88 1.74 -9.45 20.28
CA GLN A 88 2.17 -8.09 19.91
C GLN A 88 1.42 -7.59 18.66
N ILE A 89 1.43 -8.39 17.59
CA ILE A 89 0.70 -8.09 16.35
C ILE A 89 -0.76 -7.77 16.63
N MET A 90 -1.45 -8.61 17.44
CA MET A 90 -2.85 -8.39 17.80
C MET A 90 -3.06 -7.11 18.59
N THR A 91 -2.13 -6.76 19.48
CA THR A 91 -2.19 -5.55 20.29
C THR A 91 -2.05 -4.30 19.42
N TYR A 92 -1.13 -4.30 18.44
CA TYR A 92 -0.95 -3.17 17.52
C TYR A 92 -2.18 -2.93 16.66
N VAL A 93 -2.77 -4.01 16.13
CA VAL A 93 -3.95 -3.92 15.28
C VAL A 93 -5.17 -3.42 16.05
N ALA A 94 -5.34 -3.87 17.30
CA ALA A 94 -6.48 -3.47 18.14
C ALA A 94 -6.51 -1.97 18.46
N GLY A 95 -5.34 -1.30 18.43
CA GLY A 95 -5.22 0.14 18.64
C GLY A 95 -5.46 1.00 17.39
N GLN A 96 -5.77 0.39 16.22
CA GLN A 96 -5.89 1.12 14.97
C GLN A 96 -7.34 1.35 14.54
N ASP A 97 -7.67 2.57 14.14
CA ASP A 97 -8.97 2.95 13.58
C ASP A 97 -9.12 2.49 12.12
N GLY A 98 -9.34 1.20 11.90
CA GLY A 98 -9.98 0.72 10.68
C GLY A 98 -9.08 0.20 9.55
N HIS A 99 -7.77 0.52 9.46
CA HIS A 99 -6.94 0.07 8.34
C HIS A 99 -5.48 -0.14 8.78
N ALA A 100 -4.97 -1.37 8.66
CA ALA A 100 -3.56 -1.67 8.87
C ALA A 100 -3.13 -2.90 8.07
N THR A 101 -1.90 -2.88 7.57
CA THR A 101 -1.25 -4.06 7.02
C THR A 101 -0.19 -4.53 8.01
N VAL A 102 -0.25 -5.80 8.38
CA VAL A 102 0.72 -6.45 9.28
C VAL A 102 1.51 -7.48 8.48
N ILE A 103 2.82 -7.43 8.59
CA ILE A 103 3.75 -8.33 7.93
C ILE A 103 4.59 -9.01 9.03
N TRP A 104 4.39 -10.30 9.23
CA TRP A 104 5.18 -11.09 10.17
C TRP A 104 6.24 -11.87 9.42
N ILE A 105 7.51 -11.59 9.67
CA ILE A 105 8.65 -12.23 9.01
C ILE A 105 9.37 -13.13 10.02
N ALA A 106 9.60 -14.40 9.65
CA ALA A 106 10.31 -15.38 10.48
C ALA A 106 11.16 -16.32 9.62
N GLU A 107 12.06 -17.11 10.24
CA GLU A 107 12.77 -18.20 9.53
C GLU A 107 11.81 -19.33 9.15
N SER A 108 10.80 -19.59 9.97
CA SER A 108 9.74 -20.57 9.65
C SER A 108 8.42 -20.17 10.30
N ILE A 109 7.34 -20.38 9.56
CA ILE A 109 5.98 -20.13 10.03
C ILE A 109 5.38 -21.47 10.49
N ARG A 110 5.06 -21.58 11.78
CA ARG A 110 4.37 -22.77 12.30
C ARG A 110 2.95 -22.86 11.78
N GLU A 111 2.44 -24.06 11.55
CA GLU A 111 1.11 -24.28 10.97
C GLU A 111 -0.02 -23.67 11.83
N GLU A 112 0.09 -23.70 13.17
CA GLU A 112 -0.88 -23.07 14.07
C GLU A 112 -0.93 -21.55 13.92
N HIS A 113 0.24 -20.89 13.67
CA HIS A 113 0.30 -19.45 13.44
C HIS A 113 -0.17 -19.08 12.04
N ARG A 114 0.17 -19.89 11.03
CA ARG A 114 -0.39 -19.76 9.70
C ARG A 114 -1.92 -19.82 9.72
N ALA A 115 -2.48 -20.82 10.40
CA ALA A 115 -3.92 -20.95 10.54
C ALA A 115 -4.55 -19.73 11.25
N ALA A 116 -3.87 -19.16 12.27
CA ALA A 116 -4.30 -17.93 12.93
C ALA A 116 -4.29 -16.72 11.97
N ILE A 117 -3.24 -16.54 11.17
CA ILE A 117 -3.15 -15.47 10.16
C ILE A 117 -4.23 -15.64 9.07
N ASP A 118 -4.45 -16.86 8.59
CA ASP A 118 -5.52 -17.16 7.63
C ASP A 118 -6.91 -16.84 8.20
N TRP A 119 -7.13 -17.20 9.49
CA TRP A 119 -8.37 -16.87 10.18
C TRP A 119 -8.56 -15.36 10.37
N LEU A 120 -7.51 -14.61 10.74
CA LEU A 120 -7.54 -13.16 10.85
C LEU A 120 -7.90 -12.52 9.51
N ASN A 121 -7.28 -12.97 8.41
CA ASN A 121 -7.58 -12.50 7.07
C ASN A 121 -9.03 -12.76 6.65
N ALA A 122 -9.64 -13.86 7.12
CA ALA A 122 -11.03 -14.21 6.83
C ALA A 122 -12.04 -13.49 7.73
N SER A 123 -11.68 -13.17 8.99
CA SER A 123 -12.61 -12.74 10.04
C SER A 123 -12.57 -11.26 10.35
N THR A 124 -11.48 -10.55 10.03
CA THR A 124 -11.36 -9.11 10.27
C THR A 124 -12.15 -8.29 9.24
N ILE A 125 -12.46 -7.04 9.59
CA ILE A 125 -13.11 -6.10 8.69
C ILE A 125 -12.21 -5.76 7.52
N GLU A 126 -12.80 -5.28 6.43
CA GLU A 126 -12.06 -4.79 5.26
C GLU A 126 -11.11 -3.65 5.68
N GLY A 127 -9.86 -3.73 5.21
CA GLY A 127 -8.81 -2.77 5.56
C GLY A 127 -7.70 -3.35 6.44
N PHE A 128 -7.95 -4.46 7.13
CA PHE A 128 -6.89 -5.20 7.82
C PHE A 128 -6.34 -6.31 6.93
N ASN A 129 -5.02 -6.32 6.77
CA ASN A 129 -4.29 -7.27 5.95
C ASN A 129 -3.19 -7.93 6.79
N PHE A 130 -3.10 -9.25 6.77
CA PHE A 130 -2.08 -10.00 7.51
C PHE A 130 -1.28 -10.86 6.56
N PHE A 131 0.05 -10.71 6.60
CA PHE A 131 1.00 -11.51 5.84
C PHE A 131 1.88 -12.29 6.80
N ALA A 132 2.17 -13.56 6.48
CA ALA A 132 3.20 -14.35 7.12
C ALA A 132 4.24 -14.74 6.07
N ILE A 133 5.50 -14.41 6.35
CA ILE A 133 6.62 -14.49 5.41
C ILE A 133 7.75 -15.31 6.02
N GLU A 134 8.25 -16.27 5.29
CA GLU A 134 9.53 -16.89 5.62
C GLU A 134 10.65 -16.17 4.89
N VAL A 135 11.68 -15.77 5.63
CA VAL A 135 12.90 -15.20 5.06
C VAL A 135 13.98 -16.26 4.98
N GLU A 136 14.63 -16.35 3.83
CA GLU A 136 15.72 -17.26 3.56
C GLU A 136 16.91 -16.49 2.96
N ALA A 137 18.11 -16.95 3.24
CA ALA A 137 19.31 -16.53 2.53
C ALA A 137 19.79 -17.68 1.65
N LEU A 138 19.94 -17.43 0.36
CA LEU A 138 20.28 -18.44 -0.65
C LEU A 138 21.50 -18.01 -1.45
N ARG A 139 22.34 -18.95 -1.90
CA ARG A 139 23.45 -18.67 -2.81
C ARG A 139 23.61 -19.76 -3.86
N ILE A 140 24.28 -19.43 -4.96
CA ILE A 140 24.71 -20.39 -5.99
C ILE A 140 26.24 -20.47 -5.92
N GLY A 141 26.77 -21.65 -5.59
CA GLY A 141 28.22 -21.86 -5.44
C GLY A 141 28.83 -20.94 -4.40
N THR A 142 29.76 -20.07 -4.81
CA THR A 142 30.48 -19.13 -3.96
C THR A 142 29.98 -17.69 -4.08
N SER A 143 28.79 -17.45 -4.69
CA SER A 143 28.23 -16.12 -4.80
C SER A 143 27.89 -15.55 -3.41
N PRO A 144 27.78 -14.21 -3.26
CA PRO A 144 27.16 -13.62 -2.07
C PRO A 144 25.76 -14.19 -1.84
N PRO A 145 25.33 -14.35 -0.58
CA PRO A 145 23.95 -14.74 -0.28
C PRO A 145 22.95 -13.70 -0.80
N ALA A 146 21.82 -14.17 -1.29
CA ALA A 146 20.70 -13.34 -1.70
C ALA A 146 19.48 -13.63 -0.81
N PRO A 147 18.74 -12.62 -0.34
CA PRO A 147 17.53 -12.81 0.43
C PRO A 147 16.40 -13.31 -0.46
N ARG A 148 15.54 -14.15 0.10
CA ARG A 148 14.28 -14.57 -0.51
C ARG A 148 13.17 -14.44 0.50
N PHE A 149 12.08 -13.78 0.12
CA PHE A 149 10.84 -13.72 0.88
C PHE A 149 9.85 -14.72 0.32
N ASN A 150 9.50 -15.74 1.12
CA ASN A 150 8.51 -16.76 0.77
C ASN A 150 7.20 -16.44 1.45
N VAL A 151 6.15 -16.13 0.69
CA VAL A 151 4.83 -15.76 1.22
C VAL A 151 4.07 -17.02 1.62
N VAL A 152 3.94 -17.28 2.92
CA VAL A 152 3.26 -18.45 3.50
C VAL A 152 1.77 -18.19 3.68
N ALA A 153 1.39 -16.99 4.16
CA ALA A 153 0.00 -16.57 4.26
C ALA A 153 -0.14 -15.12 3.79
N LYS A 154 -1.26 -14.82 3.16
CA LYS A 154 -1.61 -13.49 2.65
C LYS A 154 -3.13 -13.29 2.64
N PRO A 155 -3.61 -12.03 2.61
CA PRO A 155 -5.03 -11.75 2.44
C PRO A 155 -5.60 -12.48 1.22
N ASN A 156 -6.69 -13.21 1.42
CA ASN A 156 -7.36 -13.90 0.34
C ASN A 156 -8.62 -13.13 -0.05
N ASP A 157 -8.57 -12.39 -1.14
CA ASP A 157 -9.70 -11.62 -1.67
C ASP A 157 -10.91 -12.50 -2.01
N TRP A 158 -10.68 -13.77 -2.36
CA TRP A 158 -11.76 -14.72 -2.61
C TRP A 158 -12.48 -15.11 -1.31
N SER A 159 -11.75 -15.44 -0.24
CA SER A 159 -12.34 -15.74 1.08
C SER A 159 -13.10 -14.55 1.66
N ARG A 160 -12.57 -13.33 1.49
CA ARG A 160 -13.26 -12.09 1.87
C ARG A 160 -14.54 -11.89 1.06
N GLY A 161 -14.51 -12.18 -0.24
CA GLY A 161 -15.68 -12.16 -1.11
C GLY A 161 -16.76 -13.16 -0.68
N VAL A 162 -16.36 -14.38 -0.30
CA VAL A 162 -17.27 -15.43 0.20
C VAL A 162 -17.83 -15.06 1.59
N ALA A 163 -17.00 -14.57 2.52
CA ALA A 163 -17.46 -14.10 3.84
C ALA A 163 -18.42 -12.90 3.73
N ARG A 164 -18.23 -12.02 2.75
CA ARG A 164 -19.14 -10.92 2.41
C ARG A 164 -20.47 -11.45 1.83
N ALA A 165 -20.41 -12.44 0.93
CA ALA A 165 -21.58 -13.07 0.34
C ALA A 165 -22.41 -13.86 1.37
N THR A 166 -21.78 -14.46 2.37
CA THR A 166 -22.47 -15.20 3.46
C THR A 166 -23.10 -14.27 4.49
N ARG A 167 -22.54 -13.05 4.69
CA ARG A 167 -23.14 -12.02 5.55
C ARG A 167 -24.25 -11.23 4.87
N SER A 168 -24.21 -11.07 3.55
CA SER A 168 -25.32 -10.60 2.76
C SER A 168 -26.10 -11.85 2.31
N THR A 169 -27.26 -12.11 2.90
CA THR A 169 -28.20 -13.20 2.57
C THR A 169 -28.73 -13.13 1.12
N ALA A 170 -27.86 -12.95 0.15
CA ALA A 170 -28.16 -13.03 -1.29
C ALA A 170 -26.92 -13.59 -1.99
N GLY A 171 -26.98 -14.88 -2.33
CA GLY A 171 -25.98 -15.53 -3.17
C GLY A 171 -25.80 -14.76 -4.47
N GLY A 172 -24.63 -14.19 -4.70
CA GLY A 172 -24.23 -13.55 -5.93
C GLY A 172 -22.82 -13.97 -6.29
N GLN A 173 -22.61 -14.41 -7.54
CA GLN A 173 -21.29 -14.42 -8.17
C GLN A 173 -20.62 -13.04 -8.02
N PRO A 174 -19.25 -12.91 -8.14
CA PRO A 174 -18.60 -11.60 -8.15
C PRO A 174 -19.40 -10.69 -9.09
N ASP A 175 -19.90 -9.58 -8.54
CA ASP A 175 -20.75 -8.62 -9.21
C ASP A 175 -20.16 -8.35 -10.61
N ASP A 176 -20.95 -8.45 -11.65
CA ASP A 176 -20.52 -8.20 -13.05
C ASP A 176 -19.84 -6.82 -13.17
N ARG A 177 -20.18 -5.89 -12.28
CA ARG A 177 -19.50 -4.61 -12.09
C ARG A 177 -18.04 -4.77 -11.67
N ALA A 178 -17.74 -5.61 -10.68
CA ALA A 178 -16.39 -5.84 -10.22
C ALA A 178 -15.51 -6.50 -11.30
N LYS A 179 -16.08 -7.46 -12.05
CA LYS A 179 -15.41 -8.07 -13.21
C LYS A 179 -15.10 -7.04 -14.30
N ALA A 180 -16.07 -6.15 -14.58
CA ALA A 180 -15.89 -5.10 -15.57
C ALA A 180 -14.78 -4.12 -15.18
N TYR A 181 -14.66 -3.73 -13.90
CA TYR A 181 -13.56 -2.90 -13.43
C TYR A 181 -12.21 -3.61 -13.48
N ILE A 182 -12.14 -4.88 -13.06
CA ILE A 182 -10.90 -5.67 -13.19
C ILE A 182 -10.46 -5.74 -14.65
N ALA A 183 -11.37 -6.02 -15.58
CA ALA A 183 -11.05 -6.05 -17.02
C ALA A 183 -10.59 -4.68 -17.53
N TYR A 184 -11.25 -3.60 -17.12
CA TYR A 184 -10.89 -2.24 -17.48
C TYR A 184 -9.48 -1.86 -17.01
N TRP A 185 -9.18 -2.07 -15.73
CA TRP A 185 -7.89 -1.74 -15.14
C TRP A 185 -6.75 -2.69 -15.58
N SER A 186 -7.07 -3.96 -15.88
CA SER A 186 -6.09 -4.88 -16.48
C SER A 186 -5.65 -4.38 -17.86
N GLY A 187 -6.62 -3.92 -18.68
CA GLY A 187 -6.32 -3.33 -19.98
C GLY A 187 -5.51 -2.06 -19.88
N PHE A 188 -5.83 -1.19 -18.90
CA PHE A 188 -5.05 0.03 -18.65
C PHE A 188 -3.62 -0.29 -18.17
N GLY A 189 -3.46 -1.28 -17.28
CA GLY A 189 -2.14 -1.72 -16.83
C GLY A 189 -1.28 -2.25 -17.98
N ALA A 190 -1.84 -3.07 -18.86
CA ALA A 190 -1.16 -3.56 -20.07
C ALA A 190 -0.76 -2.41 -21.01
N PHE A 191 -1.64 -1.42 -21.19
CA PHE A 191 -1.36 -0.21 -21.97
C PHE A 191 -0.19 0.59 -21.37
N LEU A 192 -0.16 0.81 -20.06
CA LEU A 192 0.95 1.50 -19.39
C LEU A 192 2.28 0.76 -19.56
N GLN A 193 2.29 -0.57 -19.49
CA GLN A 193 3.48 -1.39 -19.73
C GLN A 193 3.97 -1.26 -21.17
N ASP A 194 3.08 -1.33 -22.16
CA ASP A 194 3.41 -1.17 -23.59
C ASP A 194 4.03 0.21 -23.88
N LYS A 195 3.52 1.27 -23.21
CA LYS A 195 4.06 2.64 -23.31
C LYS A 195 5.35 2.87 -22.51
N GLY A 196 5.83 1.89 -21.75
CA GLY A 196 6.99 2.06 -20.87
C GLY A 196 6.78 3.13 -19.80
N ALA A 197 5.56 3.25 -19.29
CA ALA A 197 5.21 4.25 -18.28
C ALA A 197 5.98 4.00 -16.97
N PRO A 198 6.44 5.05 -16.24
CA PRO A 198 7.35 4.90 -15.10
C PRO A 198 6.70 4.41 -13.81
N TRP A 199 5.39 4.20 -13.82
CA TRP A 199 4.66 3.78 -12.62
C TRP A 199 4.65 2.26 -12.46
N LYS A 200 4.78 1.82 -11.22
CA LYS A 200 4.48 0.45 -10.86
C LYS A 200 2.99 0.18 -11.09
N ILE A 201 2.69 -0.86 -11.87
CA ILE A 201 1.30 -1.21 -12.17
C ILE A 201 0.68 -1.93 -10.96
N PRO A 202 -0.37 -1.37 -10.35
CA PRO A 202 -1.04 -2.01 -9.22
C PRO A 202 -1.84 -3.23 -9.68
N THR A 203 -2.16 -4.12 -8.74
CA THR A 203 -3.16 -5.18 -8.99
C THR A 203 -4.49 -4.53 -9.39
N PRO A 204 -5.14 -4.98 -10.50
CA PRO A 204 -6.36 -4.36 -10.99
C PRO A 204 -7.46 -4.31 -9.93
N PRO A 205 -7.91 -3.12 -9.51
CA PRO A 205 -8.93 -3.00 -8.47
C PRO A 205 -10.32 -3.40 -8.99
N ARG A 206 -11.21 -3.73 -8.04
CA ARG A 206 -12.62 -4.08 -8.30
C ARG A 206 -13.55 -2.87 -8.30
N ASP A 207 -12.97 -1.68 -8.15
CA ASP A 207 -13.71 -0.44 -7.98
C ASP A 207 -13.36 0.57 -9.08
N TYR A 208 -14.01 1.73 -9.06
CA TYR A 208 -13.92 2.75 -10.12
C TYR A 208 -12.60 3.54 -10.13
N TRP A 209 -11.64 3.26 -9.25
CA TRP A 209 -10.34 3.95 -9.19
C TRP A 209 -9.15 2.97 -9.22
N SER A 210 -7.99 3.48 -9.65
CA SER A 210 -6.69 2.83 -9.55
C SER A 210 -5.65 3.85 -9.08
N ASN A 211 -4.79 3.48 -8.13
CA ASN A 211 -3.90 4.38 -7.40
C ASN A 211 -2.43 4.15 -7.75
N PHE A 212 -1.67 5.25 -7.86
CA PHE A 212 -0.26 5.27 -8.19
C PHE A 212 0.50 6.20 -7.22
N GLY A 213 1.75 5.86 -6.90
CA GLY A 213 2.60 6.67 -6.04
C GLY A 213 3.03 7.99 -6.71
N VAL A 214 3.19 9.04 -5.90
CA VAL A 214 3.73 10.35 -6.31
C VAL A 214 4.99 10.75 -5.54
N GLY A 215 5.58 9.80 -4.77
CA GLY A 215 6.82 9.98 -4.05
C GLY A 215 6.68 10.55 -2.63
N ARG A 216 5.49 10.56 -2.04
CA ARG A 216 5.25 10.82 -0.62
C ARG A 216 3.98 10.11 -0.16
N SER A 217 4.06 9.41 0.97
CA SER A 217 2.91 8.72 1.58
C SER A 217 1.80 9.70 1.94
N GLY A 218 0.55 9.25 1.83
CA GLY A 218 -0.63 10.09 2.04
C GLY A 218 -0.99 11.00 0.86
N PHE A 219 -0.21 10.95 -0.24
CA PHE A 219 -0.50 11.61 -1.50
C PHE A 219 -0.55 10.57 -2.62
N VAL A 220 -1.66 10.50 -3.33
CA VAL A 220 -1.90 9.46 -4.32
C VAL A 220 -2.32 10.08 -5.65
N LEU A 221 -1.69 9.67 -6.72
CA LEU A 221 -2.18 9.93 -8.07
C LEU A 221 -3.22 8.87 -8.41
N SER A 222 -4.50 9.24 -8.39
CA SER A 222 -5.60 8.34 -8.67
C SER A 222 -6.15 8.57 -10.07
N VAL A 223 -6.43 7.49 -10.80
CA VAL A 223 -7.24 7.51 -12.01
C VAL A 223 -8.61 6.91 -11.70
N THR A 224 -9.67 7.51 -12.22
CA THR A 224 -11.04 7.11 -11.93
C THR A 224 -11.84 6.89 -13.21
N ALA A 225 -12.62 5.82 -13.25
CA ALA A 225 -13.51 5.47 -14.37
C ALA A 225 -14.91 5.17 -13.84
N GLY A 226 -15.74 6.19 -13.67
CA GLY A 226 -17.10 6.06 -13.14
C GLY A 226 -18.07 5.50 -14.16
N PHE A 227 -18.39 4.21 -14.10
CA PHE A 227 -19.33 3.55 -15.03
C PHE A 227 -20.77 4.05 -14.87
N ARG A 228 -21.15 4.51 -13.66
CA ARG A 228 -22.50 5.01 -13.38
C ARG A 228 -22.72 6.42 -13.90
N ASP A 229 -21.79 7.30 -13.65
CA ASP A 229 -21.87 8.74 -13.97
C ASP A 229 -21.13 9.11 -15.26
N ARG A 230 -20.56 8.10 -15.95
CA ARG A 230 -19.87 8.22 -17.24
C ARG A 230 -18.76 9.28 -17.22
N LYS A 231 -17.91 9.22 -16.19
CA LYS A 231 -16.84 10.18 -15.99
C LYS A 231 -15.50 9.48 -15.90
N LEU A 232 -14.51 10.09 -16.52
CA LEU A 232 -13.11 9.79 -16.27
C LEU A 232 -12.51 10.90 -15.41
N GLY A 233 -11.57 10.55 -14.54
CA GLY A 233 -10.86 11.52 -13.70
C GLY A 233 -9.42 11.12 -13.50
N VAL A 234 -8.57 12.13 -13.34
CA VAL A 234 -7.21 11.98 -12.80
C VAL A 234 -7.06 13.01 -11.69
N GLU A 235 -6.54 12.61 -10.54
CA GLU A 235 -6.51 13.46 -9.36
C GLU A 235 -5.31 13.18 -8.47
N ILE A 236 -4.86 14.21 -7.75
CA ILE A 236 -4.08 14.03 -6.53
C ILE A 236 -5.07 13.95 -5.36
N SER A 237 -5.18 12.75 -4.78
CA SER A 237 -5.87 12.53 -3.51
C SER A 237 -4.89 12.77 -2.36
N ILE A 238 -5.26 13.62 -1.39
CA ILE A 238 -4.45 13.96 -0.24
C ILE A 238 -5.11 13.33 1.00
N ASN A 239 -4.53 12.22 1.48
CA ASN A 239 -5.01 11.45 2.63
C ASN A 239 -4.04 11.55 3.83
N HIS A 240 -3.07 12.47 3.75
CA HIS A 240 -2.10 12.73 4.81
C HIS A 240 -2.80 13.22 6.10
N PRO A 241 -2.30 12.91 7.31
CA PRO A 241 -2.87 13.47 8.56
C PRO A 241 -3.01 14.99 8.55
N ALA A 242 -2.03 15.70 7.94
CA ALA A 242 -2.08 17.14 7.71
C ALA A 242 -2.69 17.51 6.33
N ALA A 243 -3.68 16.78 5.83
CA ALA A 243 -4.20 16.97 4.46
C ALA A 243 -4.72 18.39 4.19
N LYS A 244 -5.37 19.03 5.17
CA LYS A 244 -5.89 20.39 5.02
C LYS A 244 -4.76 21.40 4.85
N ARG A 245 -3.71 21.29 5.67
CA ARG A 245 -2.52 22.13 5.55
C ARG A 245 -1.79 21.91 4.24
N ALA A 246 -1.63 20.64 3.83
CA ALA A 246 -1.03 20.30 2.56
C ALA A 246 -1.78 20.91 1.37
N PHE A 247 -3.11 20.82 1.41
CA PHE A 247 -3.98 21.43 0.39
C PHE A 247 -3.82 22.95 0.36
N ASP A 248 -3.90 23.60 1.51
CA ASP A 248 -3.81 25.07 1.63
C ASP A 248 -2.44 25.57 1.11
N LEU A 249 -1.34 24.85 1.39
CA LEU A 249 -0.01 25.17 0.86
C LEU A 249 0.07 25.01 -0.66
N LEU A 250 -0.54 23.99 -1.24
CA LEU A 250 -0.60 23.82 -2.70
C LEU A 250 -1.52 24.86 -3.34
N GLU A 251 -2.67 25.16 -2.73
CA GLU A 251 -3.63 26.14 -3.24
C GLU A 251 -3.07 27.57 -3.23
N ALA A 252 -2.17 27.89 -2.29
CA ALA A 252 -1.46 29.17 -2.29
C ALA A 252 -0.60 29.40 -3.53
N ASP A 253 -0.11 28.31 -4.20
CA ASP A 253 0.65 28.35 -5.46
C ASP A 253 -0.22 28.00 -6.69
N ARG A 254 -1.55 28.04 -6.55
CA ARG A 254 -2.52 27.58 -7.57
C ARG A 254 -2.26 28.16 -8.95
N ALA A 255 -2.02 29.46 -9.05
CA ALA A 255 -1.81 30.12 -10.35
C ALA A 255 -0.57 29.57 -11.09
N SER A 256 0.53 29.34 -10.37
CA SER A 256 1.75 28.74 -10.92
C SER A 256 1.53 27.27 -11.30
N ILE A 257 0.82 26.52 -10.45
CA ILE A 257 0.49 25.11 -10.68
C ILE A 257 -0.37 24.96 -11.95
N GLU A 258 -1.45 25.71 -12.07
CA GLU A 258 -2.35 25.65 -13.23
C GLU A 258 -1.67 26.14 -14.52
N ALA A 259 -0.78 27.12 -14.44
CA ALA A 259 0.02 27.57 -15.58
C ALA A 259 0.99 26.48 -16.07
N GLU A 260 1.68 25.78 -15.14
CA GLU A 260 2.56 24.66 -15.47
C GLU A 260 1.79 23.43 -15.96
N PHE A 261 0.64 23.14 -15.35
CA PHE A 261 -0.24 22.04 -15.73
C PHE A 261 -0.86 22.25 -17.12
N GLY A 262 -1.11 23.49 -17.49
CA GLY A 262 -1.60 23.92 -18.80
C GLY A 262 -3.14 23.99 -18.91
N GLN A 263 -3.87 23.85 -17.79
CA GLN A 263 -5.32 24.06 -17.72
C GLN A 263 -5.76 24.25 -16.25
N PRO A 264 -6.97 24.82 -16.01
CA PRO A 264 -7.57 24.90 -14.68
C PRO A 264 -7.78 23.52 -14.08
N LEU A 265 -7.64 23.42 -12.75
CA LEU A 265 -7.86 22.22 -11.96
C LEU A 265 -9.08 22.40 -11.04
N ASP A 266 -9.73 21.29 -10.72
CA ASP A 266 -10.81 21.25 -9.73
C ASP A 266 -10.21 21.05 -8.33
N TRP A 267 -10.19 22.12 -7.53
CA TRP A 267 -9.62 22.15 -6.18
C TRP A 267 -10.72 21.91 -5.15
N GLN A 268 -10.65 20.77 -4.46
CA GLN A 268 -11.65 20.32 -3.51
C GLN A 268 -11.03 20.14 -2.11
N ARG A 269 -11.18 21.14 -1.24
CA ARG A 269 -10.73 21.05 0.14
C ARG A 269 -11.57 20.07 0.97
N MET A 270 -12.83 19.81 0.56
CA MET A 270 -13.76 18.82 1.14
C MET A 270 -13.96 19.01 2.64
N GLU A 271 -14.56 20.12 3.04
CA GLU A 271 -14.91 20.37 4.43
C GLU A 271 -15.78 19.22 5.00
N GLY A 272 -15.50 18.78 6.22
CA GLY A 272 -16.14 17.63 6.84
C GLY A 272 -15.58 16.23 6.45
N ARG A 273 -14.58 16.16 5.58
CA ARG A 273 -13.81 14.94 5.30
C ARG A 273 -12.35 15.10 5.73
N LYS A 274 -11.67 14.00 6.07
CA LYS A 274 -10.24 14.04 6.45
C LYS A 274 -9.36 14.45 5.25
N GLY A 275 -9.62 13.91 4.07
CA GLY A 275 -8.82 14.14 2.86
C GLY A 275 -9.20 15.40 2.08
N CYS A 276 -8.39 15.70 1.05
CA CYS A 276 -8.60 16.75 0.04
C CYS A 276 -8.31 16.19 -1.36
N ARG A 277 -8.64 16.95 -2.41
CA ARG A 277 -8.47 16.49 -3.79
C ARG A 277 -8.14 17.64 -4.73
N ILE A 278 -7.30 17.38 -5.73
CA ILE A 278 -7.05 18.27 -6.87
C ILE A 278 -7.21 17.44 -8.13
N ALA A 279 -8.16 17.76 -9.01
CA ALA A 279 -8.62 16.85 -10.05
C ALA A 279 -8.77 17.51 -11.43
N VAL A 280 -8.74 16.66 -12.45
CA VAL A 280 -9.26 16.94 -13.81
C VAL A 280 -10.29 15.88 -14.12
N LEU A 281 -11.43 16.29 -14.67
CA LEU A 281 -12.54 15.41 -15.04
C LEU A 281 -12.81 15.50 -16.56
N ARG A 282 -13.24 14.39 -17.12
CA ARG A 282 -13.65 14.25 -18.51
C ARG A 282 -14.97 13.51 -18.63
N THR A 283 -15.92 14.03 -19.43
CA THR A 283 -17.28 13.50 -19.54
C THR A 283 -17.72 13.16 -20.97
N ASP A 284 -16.87 13.43 -21.96
CA ASP A 284 -17.15 13.17 -23.38
C ASP A 284 -16.74 11.74 -23.83
N LEU A 285 -16.11 10.94 -22.93
CA LEU A 285 -15.77 9.54 -23.13
C LEU A 285 -16.53 8.68 -22.12
N ASP A 286 -17.27 7.67 -22.61
CA ASP A 286 -17.96 6.71 -21.74
C ASP A 286 -17.02 5.54 -21.37
N PRO A 287 -16.64 5.37 -20.10
CA PRO A 287 -15.74 4.28 -19.70
C PRO A 287 -16.30 2.87 -19.92
N ARG A 288 -17.60 2.73 -20.23
CA ARG A 288 -18.23 1.45 -20.58
C ARG A 288 -18.09 1.11 -22.06
N ASP A 289 -17.79 2.11 -22.89
CA ASP A 289 -17.62 1.91 -24.33
C ASP A 289 -16.21 1.39 -24.62
N GLU A 290 -16.14 0.10 -24.95
CA GLU A 290 -14.86 -0.56 -25.23
C GLU A 290 -14.18 -0.01 -26.49
N SER A 291 -14.92 0.52 -27.45
CA SER A 291 -14.35 1.13 -28.64
C SER A 291 -13.57 2.43 -28.34
N GLN A 292 -13.90 3.09 -27.24
CA GLN A 292 -13.25 4.32 -26.79
C GLN A 292 -12.05 4.07 -25.86
N ARG A 293 -11.79 2.83 -25.44
CA ARG A 293 -10.70 2.50 -24.49
C ARG A 293 -9.31 3.03 -24.90
N PRO A 294 -8.89 2.95 -26.16
CA PRO A 294 -7.61 3.54 -26.54
C PRO A 294 -7.52 5.05 -26.25
N ALA A 295 -8.58 5.81 -26.57
CA ALA A 295 -8.64 7.24 -26.30
C ALA A 295 -8.71 7.56 -24.80
N GLN A 296 -9.42 6.72 -24.01
CA GLN A 296 -9.49 6.85 -22.55
C GLN A 296 -8.11 6.65 -21.91
N TYR A 297 -7.39 5.60 -22.31
CA TYR A 297 -6.07 5.24 -21.75
C TYR A 297 -4.99 6.24 -22.15
N GLU A 298 -5.00 6.74 -23.38
CA GLU A 298 -4.10 7.81 -23.82
C GLU A 298 -4.34 9.09 -23.01
N TRP A 299 -5.62 9.45 -22.77
CA TRP A 299 -5.94 10.60 -21.94
C TRP A 299 -5.50 10.42 -20.49
N PHE A 300 -5.69 9.25 -19.89
CA PHE A 300 -5.18 8.98 -18.55
C PHE A 300 -3.67 9.15 -18.49
N LEU A 301 -2.94 8.56 -19.42
CA LEU A 301 -1.47 8.65 -19.44
C LEU A 301 -1.00 10.11 -19.57
N ASP A 302 -1.59 10.89 -20.48
CA ASP A 302 -1.26 12.32 -20.64
C ASP A 302 -1.51 13.09 -19.33
N GLN A 303 -2.68 12.91 -18.71
CA GLN A 303 -3.00 13.62 -17.48
C GLN A 303 -2.11 13.15 -16.30
N MET A 304 -1.86 11.86 -16.17
CA MET A 304 -0.94 11.31 -15.14
C MET A 304 0.47 11.92 -15.29
N GLN A 305 0.99 12.03 -16.51
CA GLN A 305 2.30 12.64 -16.75
C GLN A 305 2.31 14.12 -16.38
N ARG A 306 1.24 14.87 -16.68
CA ARG A 306 1.09 16.28 -16.28
C ARG A 306 1.05 16.41 -14.75
N PHE A 307 0.23 15.61 -14.07
CA PHE A 307 0.17 15.60 -12.59
C PHE A 307 1.52 15.25 -11.97
N ALA A 308 2.19 14.21 -12.44
CA ALA A 308 3.49 13.80 -11.92
C ALA A 308 4.54 14.91 -12.09
N ARG A 309 4.62 15.52 -13.26
CA ARG A 309 5.56 16.61 -13.54
C ARG A 309 5.29 17.82 -12.63
N THR A 310 4.04 18.21 -12.50
CA THR A 310 3.64 19.44 -11.79
C THR A 310 3.68 19.26 -10.27
N PHE A 311 3.28 18.08 -9.76
CA PHE A 311 3.06 17.89 -8.32
C PHE A 311 4.14 17.11 -7.58
N SER A 312 4.88 16.16 -8.21
CA SER A 312 5.77 15.27 -7.45
C SER A 312 6.85 16.00 -6.65
N ASN A 313 7.50 17.02 -7.23
CA ASN A 313 8.49 17.81 -6.51
C ASN A 313 7.85 18.69 -5.42
N ARG A 314 6.71 19.31 -5.73
CA ARG A 314 5.98 20.13 -4.76
C ARG A 314 5.56 19.31 -3.54
N ILE A 315 4.95 18.13 -3.77
CA ILE A 315 4.51 17.22 -2.71
C ILE A 315 5.67 16.77 -1.84
N ARG A 316 6.79 16.36 -2.43
CA ARG A 316 7.98 15.93 -1.67
C ARG A 316 8.54 17.02 -0.77
N ASN A 317 8.50 18.28 -1.23
CA ASN A 317 9.07 19.41 -0.53
C ASN A 317 8.07 20.20 0.33
N LEU A 318 6.82 19.71 0.49
CA LEU A 318 5.85 20.36 1.37
C LEU A 318 6.36 20.33 2.83
N ALA A 319 6.45 21.50 3.44
CA ALA A 319 6.76 21.65 4.86
C ALA A 319 5.51 21.30 5.70
N LEU A 320 5.32 20.01 5.93
CA LEU A 320 4.30 19.49 6.84
C LEU A 320 5.04 19.15 8.13
N ASP A 321 4.86 19.95 9.19
CA ASP A 321 5.50 19.68 10.46
C ASP A 321 5.17 18.26 10.93
N GLU A 322 6.16 17.53 11.40
CA GLU A 322 6.07 16.17 11.94
C GLU A 322 5.29 16.08 13.28
N ALA A 323 4.33 16.95 13.50
CA ALA A 323 3.45 16.92 14.67
C ALA A 323 2.42 15.77 14.59
N VAL A 324 2.88 14.53 14.38
CA VAL A 324 2.03 13.32 14.32
C VAL A 324 2.46 12.28 15.35
N GLU A 325 3.32 12.62 16.33
CA GLU A 325 3.52 11.75 17.49
C GLU A 325 2.33 11.73 18.46
N ALA A 326 1.36 12.63 18.32
CA ALA A 326 0.27 12.78 19.30
C ALA A 326 -0.91 11.80 19.11
N ASP A 327 -1.03 11.11 17.98
CA ASP A 327 -2.21 10.25 17.70
C ASP A 327 -1.95 8.76 18.03
N LEU A 328 -0.76 8.41 18.51
CA LEU A 328 -0.41 7.06 18.96
C LEU A 328 -0.56 6.86 20.48
N THR A 329 -0.97 7.90 21.23
CA THR A 329 -1.20 7.77 22.67
C THR A 329 -2.65 7.34 22.87
N PRO A 330 -2.93 6.14 23.42
CA PRO A 330 -4.28 5.77 23.82
C PRO A 330 -4.75 6.80 24.87
N ALA A 331 -5.98 7.32 24.71
CA ALA A 331 -6.60 8.18 25.67
C ALA A 331 -6.49 7.53 27.05
N THR A 332 -5.65 8.10 27.91
CA THR A 332 -5.60 7.74 29.33
C THR A 332 -6.97 7.98 29.90
N ALA A 333 -7.69 6.88 30.20
CA ALA A 333 -8.90 6.93 30.97
C ALA A 333 -8.60 7.66 32.29
N ASN A 334 -9.12 8.87 32.43
CA ASN A 334 -9.20 9.58 33.68
C ASN A 334 -10.07 8.76 34.63
N ALA A 335 -9.45 7.93 35.47
CA ALA A 335 -10.04 7.47 36.68
C ALA A 335 -9.93 8.66 37.69
N ALA A 336 -10.93 9.52 37.66
CA ALA A 336 -11.13 10.48 38.72
C ALA A 336 -11.94 9.80 39.83
N ASP A 337 -11.41 9.92 41.02
CA ASP A 337 -11.96 9.60 42.35
C ASP A 337 -13.44 9.92 42.51
N GLY A 338 -14.13 9.05 43.24
CA GLY A 338 -15.47 9.24 43.79
C GLY A 338 -15.92 7.98 44.53
#